data_6262692e5014090014ca1c59b401b4f2
#
_entry.id   6262692e5014090014ca1c59b401b4f2
#
_cell.length_a   1.000
_cell.length_b   1.000
_cell.length_c   1.000
_cell.angle_alpha   90.00
_cell.angle_beta   90.00
_cell.angle_gamma   90.00
#
_symmetry.space_group_name_H-M   'P 1'
#
loop_
_entity.id
_entity.type
_entity.pdbx_description
1 polymer ?
#
loop_
_entity_poly.entity_id
_entity_poly.type
_entity_poly.pdbx_seq_one_letter_code
_entity_poly.pdbx_strand_id
1 'polypeptide(L)'
;MPTDQLPGEGPYRLDSPRCDQDWLAYHGIRRKVFHLPRPVDEISPDCHPLLLFLEDQPIGAIQVDDLRNAAAALRLVAIDPAFQGGGHGRVMLERAEQFVRNLGCSRAVVYATPEAAGFYQTAGYDEEDWDEVCMGGIVQMLKKLG
;
A
#
# COMPACT_ATOMS: atom_id res chain seq x y z
N MET A 1 28.56 -0.52 -12.64
CA MET A 1 28.37 -0.35 -12.28
C MET A 1 28.06 -0.21 -11.53
N PRO A 2 28.09 -0.04 -11.44
CA PRO A 2 27.70 -0.05 -10.51
C PRO A 2 26.78 -0.08 -10.11
N THR A 3 26.67 -0.38 -10.17
CA THR A 3 25.54 -0.50 -9.68
C THR A 3 25.29 -0.20 -8.33
N ASP A 4 25.57 0.89 -7.94
CA ASP A 4 25.15 1.37 -6.69
C ASP A 4 23.67 1.54 -6.73
N GLN A 5 22.99 0.50 -6.32
CA GLN A 5 21.56 0.63 -6.16
C GLN A 5 21.28 1.61 -5.05
N LEU A 6 20.46 2.59 -5.33
CA LEU A 6 19.96 3.49 -4.31
C LEU A 6 19.10 2.71 -3.32
N PRO A 7 19.00 3.16 -2.06
CA PRO A 7 18.06 2.54 -1.13
C PRO A 7 16.67 2.45 -1.75
N GLY A 8 16.10 1.27 -1.72
CA GLY A 8 14.80 1.04 -2.31
C GLY A 8 14.81 0.56 -3.75
N GLU A 9 15.97 0.57 -4.41
CA GLU A 9 16.09 -0.06 -5.71
C GLU A 9 16.28 -1.56 -5.55
N GLY A 10 16.47 -2.27 -6.62
CA GLY A 10 16.60 -3.71 -6.66
C GLY A 10 15.59 -4.26 -7.64
N PRO A 11 15.15 -5.50 -7.47
CA PRO A 11 14.21 -6.10 -8.42
C PRO A 11 12.79 -5.54 -8.30
N TYR A 12 12.51 -4.76 -7.26
CA TYR A 12 11.17 -4.23 -7.01
C TYR A 12 11.01 -2.82 -7.54
N ARG A 13 9.79 -2.51 -7.96
CA ARG A 13 9.39 -1.16 -8.35
C ARG A 13 7.96 -0.93 -7.93
N LEU A 14 7.68 0.19 -7.26
CA LEU A 14 6.31 0.61 -6.94
C LEU A 14 5.98 1.79 -7.84
N ASP A 15 4.94 1.67 -8.64
CA ASP A 15 4.63 2.68 -9.65
C ASP A 15 3.14 2.73 -9.94
N SER A 16 2.69 3.85 -10.47
CA SER A 16 1.30 4.01 -10.91
C SER A 16 1.04 3.13 -12.15
N PRO A 17 -0.19 2.62 -12.32
CA PRO A 17 -0.57 1.99 -13.58
C PRO A 17 -0.42 2.97 -14.73
N ARG A 18 0.22 2.55 -15.82
CA ARG A 18 0.54 3.41 -16.97
C ARG A 18 -0.15 3.00 -18.24
N CYS A 19 -0.77 1.84 -18.27
CA CYS A 19 -1.43 1.30 -19.46
C CYS A 19 -2.58 0.41 -19.04
N ASP A 20 -3.41 0.02 -20.01
CA ASP A 20 -4.57 -0.84 -19.74
C ASP A 20 -4.17 -2.15 -19.08
N GLN A 21 -3.03 -2.72 -19.48
CA GLN A 21 -2.55 -3.96 -18.91
C GLN A 21 -2.22 -3.82 -17.42
N ASP A 22 -1.62 -2.68 -17.04
CA ASP A 22 -1.33 -2.39 -15.64
C ASP A 22 -2.63 -2.25 -14.84
N TRP A 23 -3.63 -1.56 -15.39
CA TRP A 23 -4.93 -1.42 -14.72
C TRP A 23 -5.62 -2.76 -14.54
N LEU A 24 -5.54 -3.64 -15.53
CA LEU A 24 -6.10 -4.99 -15.41
C LEU A 24 -5.40 -5.77 -14.30
N ALA A 25 -4.08 -5.65 -14.19
CA ALA A 25 -3.32 -6.29 -13.12
C ALA A 25 -3.69 -5.72 -11.76
N TYR A 26 -3.82 -4.40 -11.65
CA TYR A 26 -4.18 -3.74 -10.41
C TYR A 26 -5.54 -4.21 -9.90
N HIS A 27 -6.54 -4.18 -10.75
CA HIS A 27 -7.89 -4.63 -10.38
C HIS A 27 -7.94 -6.15 -10.15
N GLY A 28 -7.19 -6.90 -10.93
CA GLY A 28 -7.13 -8.35 -10.80
C GLY A 28 -6.57 -8.81 -9.46
N ILE A 29 -5.49 -8.18 -9.00
CA ILE A 29 -4.89 -8.50 -7.70
C ILE A 29 -5.87 -8.17 -6.57
N ARG A 30 -6.49 -7.00 -6.62
CA ARG A 30 -7.45 -6.58 -5.60
C ARG A 30 -8.65 -7.53 -5.54
N ARG A 31 -9.13 -7.98 -6.68
CA ARG A 31 -10.24 -8.92 -6.75
C ARG A 31 -9.88 -10.27 -6.14
N LYS A 32 -8.68 -10.76 -6.41
CA LYS A 32 -8.22 -12.04 -5.86
C LYS A 32 -8.12 -12.01 -4.34
N VAL A 33 -7.69 -10.88 -3.78
CA VAL A 33 -7.46 -10.77 -2.34
C VAL A 33 -8.74 -10.40 -1.59
N PHE A 34 -9.49 -9.43 -2.10
CA PHE A 34 -10.64 -8.88 -1.39
C PHE A 34 -11.98 -9.38 -1.92
N HIS A 35 -11.96 -10.15 -3.02
CA HIS A 35 -13.18 -10.68 -3.65
C HIS A 35 -14.21 -9.60 -3.98
N LEU A 36 -13.72 -8.39 -4.28
CA LEU A 36 -14.59 -7.28 -4.64
C LEU A 36 -15.16 -7.50 -6.05
N PRO A 37 -16.46 -7.33 -6.23
CA PRO A 37 -17.07 -7.56 -7.55
C PRO A 37 -16.60 -6.57 -8.59
N ARG A 38 -16.33 -5.33 -8.19
CA ARG A 38 -15.77 -4.32 -9.07
C ARG A 38 -15.16 -3.21 -8.22
N PRO A 39 -13.90 -2.83 -8.49
CA PRO A 39 -13.32 -1.68 -7.82
C PRO A 39 -14.02 -0.40 -8.26
N VAL A 40 -14.28 0.48 -7.32
CA VAL A 40 -14.75 1.81 -7.65
C VAL A 40 -13.52 2.62 -8.01
N ASP A 41 -13.43 3.06 -9.26
CA ASP A 41 -12.33 3.90 -9.69
C ASP A 41 -12.62 5.33 -9.25
N GLU A 42 -12.27 5.64 -8.02
CA GLU A 42 -12.29 7.02 -7.58
C GLU A 42 -10.98 7.65 -7.98
N ILE A 43 -10.97 8.23 -9.16
CA ILE A 43 -9.82 9.01 -9.58
C ILE A 43 -9.98 10.39 -8.99
N SER A 44 -9.16 10.71 -8.00
CA SER A 44 -9.10 12.05 -7.44
C SER A 44 -7.64 12.46 -7.34
N PRO A 45 -7.34 13.77 -7.26
CA PRO A 45 -5.95 14.21 -7.10
C PRO A 45 -5.28 13.65 -5.84
N ASP A 46 -6.08 13.21 -4.86
CA ASP A 46 -5.57 12.72 -3.58
C ASP A 46 -5.46 11.20 -3.52
N CYS A 47 -5.97 10.51 -4.53
CA CYS A 47 -5.97 9.04 -4.58
C CYS A 47 -4.89 8.56 -5.55
N HIS A 48 -3.98 7.74 -5.04
CA HIS A 48 -2.85 7.24 -5.82
C HIS A 48 -2.88 5.71 -5.85
N PRO A 49 -3.40 5.10 -6.91
CA PRO A 49 -3.29 3.65 -7.08
C PRO A 49 -1.86 3.28 -7.51
N LEU A 50 -1.29 2.26 -6.87
CA LEU A 50 0.09 1.85 -7.11
C LEU A 50 0.17 0.34 -7.27
N LEU A 51 1.05 -0.11 -8.17
CA LEU A 51 1.38 -1.52 -8.35
C LEU A 51 2.80 -1.77 -7.89
N LEU A 52 2.98 -2.89 -7.20
CA LEU A 52 4.32 -3.40 -6.91
C LEU A 52 4.71 -4.39 -8.00
N PHE A 53 5.82 -4.09 -8.67
CA PHE A 53 6.40 -4.97 -9.67
C PHE A 53 7.62 -5.66 -9.10
N LEU A 54 7.75 -6.94 -9.38
CA LEU A 54 8.97 -7.71 -9.12
C LEU A 54 9.49 -8.15 -10.47
N GLU A 55 10.66 -7.63 -10.87
CA GLU A 55 11.25 -7.91 -12.18
C GLU A 55 10.21 -7.73 -13.31
N ASP A 56 9.53 -6.59 -13.29
CA ASP A 56 8.51 -6.19 -14.26
C ASP A 56 7.21 -7.00 -14.22
N GLN A 57 7.06 -7.90 -13.27
CA GLN A 57 5.81 -8.63 -13.08
C GLN A 57 5.01 -7.98 -11.95
N PRO A 58 3.75 -7.58 -12.18
CA PRO A 58 2.93 -7.01 -11.11
C PRO A 58 2.54 -8.10 -10.11
N ILE A 59 2.88 -7.91 -8.84
CA ILE A 59 2.62 -8.87 -7.77
C ILE A 59 1.83 -8.30 -6.61
N GLY A 60 1.65 -6.98 -6.55
CA GLY A 60 0.93 -6.35 -5.44
C GLY A 60 0.25 -5.07 -5.87
N ALA A 61 -0.78 -4.68 -5.13
CA ALA A 61 -1.54 -3.47 -5.36
C ALA A 61 -1.79 -2.77 -4.03
N ILE A 62 -1.74 -1.44 -4.05
CA ILE A 62 -2.00 -0.62 -2.88
C ILE A 62 -2.56 0.72 -3.34
N GLN A 63 -3.46 1.28 -2.54
CA GLN A 63 -3.99 2.62 -2.77
C GLN A 63 -3.48 3.54 -1.67
N VAL A 64 -2.93 4.68 -2.06
CA VAL A 64 -2.46 5.71 -1.13
C VAL A 64 -3.36 6.92 -1.26
N ASP A 65 -4.06 7.28 -0.19
CA ASP A 65 -4.93 8.45 -0.18
C ASP A 65 -4.31 9.54 0.69
N ASP A 66 -4.05 10.69 0.09
CA ASP A 66 -3.57 11.86 0.83
C ASP A 66 -4.74 12.45 1.60
N LEU A 67 -4.64 12.47 2.93
CA LEU A 67 -5.71 12.96 3.80
C LEU A 67 -5.64 14.47 4.02
N ARG A 68 -4.69 15.17 3.41
CA ARG A 68 -4.54 16.63 3.46
C ARG A 68 -4.24 17.19 4.85
N ASN A 69 -3.73 16.35 5.75
CA ASN A 69 -3.34 16.79 7.10
C ASN A 69 -1.97 16.23 7.48
N ALA A 70 -1.05 16.15 6.52
CA ALA A 70 0.26 15.57 6.66
C ALA A 70 0.23 14.06 6.92
N ALA A 71 -0.89 13.42 6.69
CA ALA A 71 -1.06 11.98 6.79
C ALA A 71 -1.59 11.41 5.49
N ALA A 72 -1.24 10.18 5.19
CA ALA A 72 -1.79 9.44 4.06
C ALA A 72 -2.28 8.07 4.54
N ALA A 73 -3.42 7.65 4.01
CA ALA A 73 -3.98 6.34 4.31
C ALA A 73 -3.51 5.34 3.28
N LEU A 74 -3.03 4.19 3.74
CA LEU A 74 -2.67 3.06 2.90
C LEU A 74 -3.86 2.11 2.90
N ARG A 75 -4.48 1.93 1.75
CA ARG A 75 -5.74 1.17 1.64
C ARG A 75 -5.58 0.02 0.68
N LEU A 76 -6.35 -1.03 0.94
CA LEU A 76 -6.45 -2.17 0.03
C LEU A 76 -5.07 -2.74 -0.31
N VAL A 77 -4.28 -2.94 0.73
CA VAL A 77 -2.93 -3.50 0.63
C VAL A 77 -3.05 -4.98 0.27
N ALA A 78 -2.61 -5.36 -0.91
CA ALA A 78 -2.84 -6.69 -1.44
C ALA A 78 -1.61 -7.22 -2.16
N ILE A 79 -1.21 -8.45 -1.83
CA ILE A 79 -0.21 -9.20 -2.59
C ILE A 79 -0.95 -10.33 -3.31
N ASP A 80 -0.67 -10.51 -4.59
CA ASP A 80 -1.24 -11.61 -5.37
C ASP A 80 -1.03 -12.93 -4.60
N PRO A 81 -2.07 -13.76 -4.43
CA PRO A 81 -1.95 -15.00 -3.67
C PRO A 81 -0.79 -15.91 -4.12
N ALA A 82 -0.41 -15.86 -5.40
CA ALA A 82 0.72 -16.63 -5.90
C ALA A 82 2.06 -16.19 -5.32
N PHE A 83 2.13 -15.00 -4.72
CA PHE A 83 3.36 -14.42 -4.19
C PHE A 83 3.30 -14.16 -2.68
N GLN A 84 2.26 -14.60 -2.01
CA GLN A 84 2.16 -14.41 -0.57
C GLN A 84 3.15 -15.30 0.17
N GLY A 85 3.57 -14.83 1.34
CA GLY A 85 4.50 -15.57 2.19
C GLY A 85 5.98 -15.36 1.88
N GLY A 86 6.29 -14.52 0.89
CA GLY A 86 7.69 -14.29 0.48
C GLY A 86 8.28 -12.95 0.96
N GLY A 87 7.60 -12.23 1.86
CA GLY A 87 8.10 -10.95 2.34
C GLY A 87 7.79 -9.77 1.42
N HIS A 88 7.04 -10.00 0.35
CA HIS A 88 6.73 -8.94 -0.63
C HIS A 88 5.82 -7.86 -0.07
N GLY A 89 4.93 -8.21 0.84
CA GLY A 89 4.05 -7.24 1.49
C GLY A 89 4.83 -6.21 2.29
N ARG A 90 5.88 -6.64 2.98
CA ARG A 90 6.75 -5.75 3.74
C ARG A 90 7.49 -4.79 2.81
N VAL A 91 7.99 -5.30 1.69
CA VAL A 91 8.66 -4.46 0.69
C VAL A 91 7.69 -3.42 0.14
N MET A 92 6.47 -3.85 -0.22
CA MET A 92 5.46 -2.93 -0.74
C MET A 92 5.14 -1.83 0.28
N LEU A 93 5.00 -2.20 1.55
CA LEU A 93 4.70 -1.24 2.60
C LEU A 93 5.83 -0.21 2.75
N GLU A 94 7.07 -0.66 2.76
CA GLU A 94 8.23 0.25 2.88
C GLU A 94 8.30 1.22 1.71
N ARG A 95 8.04 0.74 0.51
CA ARG A 95 8.05 1.60 -0.67
C ARG A 95 6.86 2.56 -0.69
N ALA A 96 5.71 2.11 -0.22
CA ALA A 96 4.54 2.99 -0.08
C ALA A 96 4.82 4.09 0.94
N GLU A 97 5.50 3.77 2.03
CA GLU A 97 5.91 4.77 3.02
C GLU A 97 6.85 5.81 2.42
N GLN A 98 7.76 5.39 1.55
CA GLN A 98 8.63 6.33 0.86
C GLN A 98 7.84 7.23 -0.09
N PHE A 99 6.86 6.66 -0.79
CA PHE A 99 5.94 7.44 -1.63
C PHE A 99 5.19 8.49 -0.80
N VAL A 100 4.72 8.10 0.38
CA VAL A 100 4.02 9.01 1.30
C VAL A 100 4.94 10.15 1.75
N ARG A 101 6.20 9.85 2.08
CA ARG A 101 7.18 10.90 2.41
C ARG A 101 7.37 11.85 1.24
N ASN A 102 7.42 11.32 0.03
CA ASN A 102 7.61 12.14 -1.17
C ASN A 102 6.41 13.04 -1.47
N LEU A 103 5.22 12.68 -0.95
CA LEU A 103 4.05 13.56 -1.01
C LEU A 103 4.14 14.70 0.01
N GLY A 104 5.10 14.67 0.91
CA GLY A 104 5.22 15.64 1.99
C GLY A 104 4.49 15.25 3.25
N CYS A 105 4.01 14.03 3.35
CA CYS A 105 3.33 13.54 4.54
C CYS A 105 4.32 12.97 5.55
N SER A 106 4.05 13.18 6.83
CA SER A 106 4.88 12.71 7.92
C SER A 106 4.28 11.51 8.65
N ARG A 107 3.09 11.07 8.28
CA ARG A 107 2.41 9.95 8.92
C ARG A 107 1.75 9.06 7.89
N ALA A 108 1.79 7.75 8.12
CA ALA A 108 1.02 6.79 7.37
C ALA A 108 0.01 6.14 8.31
N VAL A 109 -1.22 5.98 7.85
CA VAL A 109 -2.28 5.35 8.64
C VAL A 109 -2.85 4.18 7.87
N VAL A 110 -3.29 3.17 8.59
CA VAL A 110 -3.91 1.98 8.00
C VAL A 110 -5.17 1.62 8.78
N TYR A 111 -6.12 1.04 8.08
CA TYR A 111 -7.29 0.40 8.67
C TYR A 111 -7.09 -1.10 8.52
N ALA A 112 -6.70 -1.76 9.59
CA ALA A 112 -6.33 -3.17 9.56
C ALA A 112 -7.45 -4.04 10.10
N THR A 113 -7.61 -5.23 9.53
CA THR A 113 -8.39 -6.28 10.19
C THR A 113 -7.60 -6.77 11.41
N PRO A 114 -8.27 -7.37 12.41
CA PRO A 114 -7.53 -7.92 13.55
C PRO A 114 -6.44 -8.92 13.13
N GLU A 115 -6.69 -9.69 12.07
CA GLU A 115 -5.73 -10.66 11.55
C GLU A 115 -4.49 -9.98 10.96
N ALA A 116 -4.65 -8.80 10.36
CA ALA A 116 -3.55 -8.09 9.72
C ALA A 116 -2.79 -7.16 10.69
N ALA A 117 -3.35 -6.88 11.87
CA ALA A 117 -2.77 -5.92 12.81
C ALA A 117 -1.34 -6.29 13.20
N GLY A 118 -1.05 -7.57 13.40
CA GLY A 118 0.29 -8.03 13.75
C GLY A 118 1.32 -7.71 12.69
N PHE A 119 0.96 -7.84 11.41
CA PHE A 119 1.83 -7.49 10.31
C PHE A 119 2.23 -6.00 10.38
N TYR A 120 1.25 -5.13 10.61
CA TYR A 120 1.53 -3.69 10.70
C TYR A 120 2.31 -3.35 11.97
N GLN A 121 2.04 -4.02 13.09
CA GLN A 121 2.80 -3.80 14.32
C GLN A 121 4.29 -4.09 14.11
N THR A 122 4.62 -5.20 13.44
CA THR A 122 6.02 -5.53 13.17
C THR A 122 6.67 -4.54 12.20
N ALA A 123 5.87 -3.83 11.44
CA ALA A 123 6.35 -2.80 10.51
C ALA A 123 6.47 -1.42 11.16
N GLY A 124 6.16 -1.31 12.45
CA GLY A 124 6.33 -0.06 13.19
C GLY A 124 5.06 0.76 13.37
N TYR A 125 3.91 0.19 13.08
CA TYR A 125 2.62 0.87 13.28
C TYR A 125 2.11 0.60 14.68
N ASP A 126 1.58 1.64 15.32
CA ASP A 126 0.94 1.55 16.62
C ASP A 126 -0.56 1.75 16.48
N GLU A 127 -1.32 1.05 17.31
CA GLU A 127 -2.76 1.21 17.37
C GLU A 127 -3.09 2.59 17.92
N GLU A 128 -3.94 3.34 17.20
CA GLU A 128 -4.30 4.68 17.62
C GLU A 128 -5.66 5.04 17.01
N ASP A 129 -6.58 5.50 17.86
CA ASP A 129 -7.91 5.90 17.42
C ASP A 129 -7.86 7.33 16.88
N TRP A 130 -7.72 7.46 15.57
CA TRP A 130 -7.62 8.76 14.91
C TRP A 130 -8.86 9.08 14.06
N ASP A 131 -9.79 8.15 13.92
CA ASP A 131 -11.03 8.30 13.16
C ASP A 131 -12.18 7.69 13.95
N GLU A 132 -13.08 8.56 14.44
CA GLU A 132 -14.21 8.12 15.26
C GLU A 132 -15.29 7.39 14.48
N VAL A 133 -15.28 7.50 13.16
CA VAL A 133 -16.30 6.91 12.30
C VAL A 133 -15.93 5.50 11.86
N CYS A 134 -14.83 4.97 12.36
CA CYS A 134 -14.36 3.65 11.98
C CYS A 134 -15.31 2.55 12.44
N MET A 135 -15.60 1.61 11.56
CA MET A 135 -16.52 0.50 11.86
C MET A 135 -15.89 -0.47 12.87
N GLY A 136 -16.73 -1.09 13.68
CA GLY A 136 -16.30 -2.07 14.67
C GLY A 136 -15.51 -3.21 14.05
N GLY A 137 -14.51 -3.71 14.78
CA GLY A 137 -13.63 -4.78 14.32
C GLY A 137 -12.45 -4.33 13.49
N ILE A 138 -12.39 -3.07 13.10
CA ILE A 138 -11.26 -2.50 12.37
C ILE A 138 -10.28 -1.87 13.37
N VAL A 139 -9.00 -2.19 13.22
CA VAL A 139 -7.93 -1.64 14.05
C VAL A 139 -7.29 -0.48 13.28
N GLN A 140 -7.38 0.70 13.86
CA GLN A 140 -6.74 1.89 13.27
C GLN A 140 -5.30 1.95 13.75
N MET A 141 -4.36 2.09 12.82
CA MET A 141 -2.94 2.09 13.16
C MET A 141 -2.23 3.24 12.45
N LEU A 142 -1.19 3.74 13.09
CA LEU A 142 -0.46 4.91 12.62
C LEU A 142 1.04 4.71 12.81
N LYS A 143 1.80 5.18 11.84
CA LYS A 143 3.27 5.20 11.91
C LYS A 143 3.75 6.60 11.56
N LYS A 144 4.63 7.15 12.41
CA LYS A 144 5.32 8.41 12.10
C LYS A 144 6.51 8.09 11.19
N LEU A 145 6.61 8.82 10.11
CA LEU A 145 7.61 8.54 9.08
C LEU A 145 8.88 9.39 9.21
N GLY A 146 8.88 10.29 10.13
CA GLY A 146 10.05 11.13 10.39
C GLY A 146 10.34 12.12 9.31
#